data_7751c3bcee432f4ed1b3dda958f259c2
#
_entry.id   7751c3bcee432f4ed1b3dda958f259c2
#
_cell.length_a   1.000
_cell.length_b   1.000
_cell.length_c   1.000
_cell.angle_alpha   90.00
_cell.angle_beta   90.00
_cell.angle_gamma   90.00
#
_symmetry.space_group_name_H-M   'P 1'
#
loop_
_entity.id
_entity.type
_entity.pdbx_description
1 polymer ?
#
loop_
_entity_poly.entity_id
_entity_poly.type
_entity_poly.pdbx_seq_one_letter_code
_entity_poly.pdbx_strand_id
1 'polypeptide(L)'
;MGFIYENILRPILFKMEPEQAHDRGRAALMAMGALPTICKLIRRYNQVCEDNPVRLFGLEFPNRVGLAAGMDKDGEYPRAIEALGFGHAEVGTVTPEGQLGNPRPRLFRLPEDKALINRMGFNNKGSEAMLNALSKNYPKGKRRMPVGVNIGKAKITPLEEAVNDYVASFRTLADQADYFTINISSPNTQGLRDLQGAAYLYDLLQSIRGENLSQAKKLGRDPHPLLLKIAPDLTFKEVDEIVGVLLELNYDGIIATNTTIQRPRGMSSTEKGGLSGGDFIRKRSNDVINYIYKATEGKLPIIGVGGIDSVEAAGEKIDAGASMIQVYTGWIYRGPFFARELAHALKSKGEDWI
;
A
#
# COMPACT_ATOMS: atom_id res chain seq x y z
N MET A 1 -0.73 15.45 19.91
CA MET A 1 -0.28 16.05 18.63
C MET A 1 -1.29 15.93 17.50
N GLY A 2 -2.16 14.93 17.50
CA GLY A 2 -3.31 14.84 16.57
C GLY A 2 -4.19 16.08 16.60
N PHE A 3 -4.48 16.61 17.78
CA PHE A 3 -5.29 17.83 17.96
C PHE A 3 -4.73 19.04 17.18
N ILE A 4 -3.43 19.29 17.21
CA ILE A 4 -2.81 20.42 16.48
C ILE A 4 -2.94 20.21 14.98
N TYR A 5 -2.69 19.00 14.50
CA TYR A 5 -2.87 18.70 13.09
C TYR A 5 -4.33 18.87 12.66
N GLU A 6 -5.25 18.23 13.34
CA GLU A 6 -6.66 18.18 12.95
C GLU A 6 -7.33 19.55 13.03
N ASN A 7 -6.98 20.39 14.01
CA ASN A 7 -7.66 21.65 14.25
C ASN A 7 -6.93 22.89 13.70
N ILE A 8 -5.66 22.79 13.38
CA ILE A 8 -4.86 23.93 12.89
C ILE A 8 -4.29 23.63 11.51
N LEU A 9 -3.47 22.59 11.35
CA LEU A 9 -2.73 22.36 10.11
C LEU A 9 -3.63 21.83 8.99
N ARG A 10 -4.48 20.84 9.30
CA ARG A 10 -5.40 20.26 8.30
C ARG A 10 -6.35 21.30 7.71
N PRO A 11 -7.03 22.18 8.46
CA PRO A 11 -7.87 23.23 7.89
C PRO A 11 -7.13 24.14 6.91
N ILE A 12 -5.85 24.46 7.19
CA ILE A 12 -5.03 25.29 6.30
C ILE A 12 -4.69 24.51 5.03
N LEU A 13 -4.22 23.26 5.14
CA LEU A 13 -3.88 22.41 4.01
C LEU A 13 -5.11 22.08 3.14
N PHE A 14 -6.30 21.98 3.75
CA PHE A 14 -7.52 21.66 3.03
C PHE A 14 -8.11 22.84 2.24
N LYS A 15 -7.65 24.07 2.48
CA LYS A 15 -7.98 25.23 1.61
C LYS A 15 -7.16 25.21 0.30
N MET A 16 -6.10 24.44 0.24
CA MET A 16 -5.27 24.30 -0.97
C MET A 16 -5.89 23.27 -1.91
N GLU A 17 -5.52 23.36 -3.20
CA GLU A 17 -5.79 22.28 -4.16
C GLU A 17 -5.17 20.95 -3.66
N PRO A 18 -5.91 19.81 -3.75
CA PRO A 18 -5.50 18.55 -3.12
C PRO A 18 -4.11 18.05 -3.51
N GLU A 19 -3.74 18.11 -4.79
CA GLU A 19 -2.45 17.63 -5.27
C GLU A 19 -1.31 18.59 -4.89
N GLN A 20 -1.56 19.91 -4.83
CA GLN A 20 -0.59 20.87 -4.29
C GLN A 20 -0.30 20.64 -2.80
N ALA A 21 -1.33 20.35 -2.01
CA ALA A 21 -1.16 20.01 -0.60
C ALA A 21 -0.34 18.72 -0.44
N HIS A 22 -0.60 17.72 -1.28
CA HIS A 22 0.18 16.48 -1.33
C HIS A 22 1.65 16.76 -1.66
N ASP A 23 1.93 17.57 -2.69
CA ASP A 23 3.30 17.93 -3.10
C ASP A 23 4.07 18.65 -1.98
N ARG A 24 3.40 19.53 -1.21
CA ARG A 24 4.01 20.18 -0.03
C ARG A 24 4.28 19.19 1.10
N GLY A 25 3.34 18.29 1.37
CA GLY A 25 3.53 17.22 2.36
C GLY A 25 4.70 16.30 1.99
N ARG A 26 4.78 15.91 0.71
CA ARG A 26 5.91 15.14 0.16
C ARG A 26 7.25 15.88 0.36
N ALA A 27 7.32 17.18 0.00
CA ALA A 27 8.54 17.98 0.18
C ALA A 27 8.97 18.05 1.65
N ALA A 28 8.03 18.22 2.58
CA ALA A 28 8.32 18.22 4.01
C ALA A 28 8.84 16.84 4.50
N LEU A 29 8.26 15.75 4.05
CA LEU A 29 8.71 14.38 4.37
C LEU A 29 10.10 14.08 3.79
N MET A 30 10.36 14.51 2.57
CA MET A 30 11.70 14.41 1.95
C MET A 30 12.74 15.19 2.75
N ALA A 31 12.44 16.44 3.11
CA ALA A 31 13.33 17.27 3.92
C ALA A 31 13.59 16.63 5.30
N MET A 32 12.56 16.10 5.95
CA MET A 32 12.69 15.36 7.21
C MET A 32 13.56 14.11 7.03
N GLY A 33 13.30 13.30 5.99
CA GLY A 33 14.05 12.06 5.69
C GLY A 33 15.52 12.30 5.37
N ALA A 34 15.87 13.49 4.84
CA ALA A 34 17.24 13.92 4.58
C ALA A 34 18.02 14.25 5.86
N LEU A 35 17.36 14.38 7.02
CA LEU A 35 17.95 14.74 8.31
C LEU A 35 17.89 13.56 9.31
N PRO A 36 18.86 12.62 9.29
CA PRO A 36 18.83 11.41 10.14
C PRO A 36 18.70 11.69 11.63
N THR A 37 19.28 12.79 12.11
CA THR A 37 19.18 13.20 13.52
C THR A 37 17.76 13.56 13.91
N ILE A 38 17.02 14.27 13.05
CA ILE A 38 15.62 14.62 13.27
C ILE A 38 14.77 13.35 13.25
N CYS A 39 14.97 12.47 12.27
CA CYS A 39 14.28 11.18 12.21
C CYS A 39 14.53 10.36 13.48
N LYS A 40 15.78 10.33 14.00
CA LYS A 40 16.13 9.64 15.26
C LYS A 40 15.38 10.23 16.46
N LEU A 41 15.28 11.55 16.58
CA LEU A 41 14.53 12.22 17.64
C LEU A 41 13.03 11.94 17.58
N ILE A 42 12.43 12.04 16.38
CA ILE A 42 11.00 11.76 16.17
C ILE A 42 10.70 10.31 16.48
N ARG A 43 11.52 9.35 16.03
CA ARG A 43 11.39 7.95 16.34
C ARG A 43 11.45 7.68 17.84
N ARG A 44 12.43 8.28 18.55
CA ARG A 44 12.53 8.16 20.01
C ARG A 44 11.30 8.72 20.73
N TYR A 45 10.75 9.83 20.24
CA TYR A 45 9.49 10.39 20.76
C TYR A 45 8.31 9.44 20.49
N ASN A 46 8.26 8.84 19.33
CA ASN A 46 7.18 7.92 18.96
C ASN A 46 7.22 6.62 19.75
N GLN A 47 8.37 6.21 20.29
CA GLN A 47 8.58 4.96 21.04
C GLN A 47 7.82 3.78 20.41
N VAL A 48 7.89 3.70 19.07
CA VAL A 48 7.07 2.72 18.36
C VAL A 48 7.61 1.37 18.71
N CYS A 49 6.76 0.66 19.35
CA CYS A 49 6.74 -0.73 19.71
C CYS A 49 7.74 -1.60 18.91
N GLU A 50 9.00 -1.54 19.27
CA GLU A 50 10.00 -2.53 18.87
C GLU A 50 9.87 -3.81 19.75
N ASP A 51 9.01 -3.75 20.80
CA ASP A 51 8.89 -4.77 21.82
C ASP A 51 8.01 -5.96 21.44
N ASN A 52 7.26 -5.86 20.32
CA ASN A 52 6.43 -6.97 19.81
C ASN A 52 6.44 -6.96 18.27
N PRO A 53 7.56 -7.35 17.64
CA PRO A 53 7.66 -7.40 16.19
C PRO A 53 6.75 -8.50 15.62
N VAL A 54 6.15 -8.21 14.47
CA VAL A 54 5.35 -9.16 13.71
C VAL A 54 6.24 -9.89 12.73
N ARG A 55 6.26 -11.23 12.76
CA ARG A 55 6.96 -12.03 11.76
C ARG A 55 5.98 -12.54 10.74
N LEU A 56 6.15 -12.11 9.50
CA LEU A 56 5.27 -12.48 8.40
C LEU A 56 6.08 -12.49 7.10
N PHE A 57 5.73 -13.36 6.15
CA PHE A 57 6.43 -13.47 4.86
C PHE A 57 7.95 -13.70 4.99
N GLY A 58 8.44 -14.29 6.05
CA GLY A 58 9.87 -14.40 6.33
C GLY A 58 10.56 -13.08 6.73
N LEU A 59 9.80 -12.00 6.91
CA LEU A 59 10.29 -10.68 7.31
C LEU A 59 9.87 -10.36 8.75
N GLU A 60 10.62 -9.47 9.38
CA GLU A 60 10.29 -8.91 10.69
C GLU A 60 9.82 -7.45 10.54
N PHE A 61 8.64 -7.16 11.05
CA PHE A 61 8.01 -5.85 11.03
C PHE A 61 7.94 -5.28 12.43
N PRO A 62 8.42 -4.05 12.69
CA PRO A 62 8.36 -3.44 14.03
C PRO A 62 6.96 -3.39 14.65
N ASN A 63 5.93 -3.27 13.80
CA ASN A 63 4.52 -3.29 14.18
C ASN A 63 3.63 -3.60 12.97
N ARG A 64 2.30 -3.77 13.21
CA ARG A 64 1.32 -4.18 12.20
C ARG A 64 0.88 -3.05 11.24
N VAL A 65 1.31 -1.79 11.45
CA VAL A 65 0.78 -0.63 10.73
C VAL A 65 1.68 -0.21 9.59
N GLY A 66 1.18 -0.21 8.38
CA GLY A 66 1.90 0.18 7.17
C GLY A 66 1.35 1.41 6.47
N LEU A 67 2.19 2.04 5.66
CA LEU A 67 1.79 3.05 4.69
C LEU A 67 1.41 2.36 3.38
N ALA A 68 0.19 2.63 2.88
CA ALA A 68 -0.26 2.07 1.62
C ALA A 68 0.41 2.73 0.40
N ALA A 69 0.57 1.96 -0.68
CA ALA A 69 1.07 2.45 -1.97
C ALA A 69 0.27 3.66 -2.48
N GLY A 70 0.97 4.51 -3.23
CA GLY A 70 0.42 5.74 -3.81
C GLY A 70 0.78 7.00 -3.04
N MET A 71 1.24 6.89 -1.79
CA MET A 71 1.70 8.04 -1.00
C MET A 71 3.15 8.39 -1.36
N ASP A 72 4.07 7.44 -1.23
CA ASP A 72 5.45 7.55 -1.71
C ASP A 72 5.62 6.78 -3.02
N LYS A 73 5.34 7.44 -4.14
CA LYS A 73 5.31 6.79 -5.45
C LYS A 73 6.69 6.44 -6.00
N ASP A 74 7.70 7.15 -5.55
CA ASP A 74 9.04 7.08 -6.10
C ASP A 74 10.10 6.62 -5.08
N GLY A 75 9.69 6.20 -3.87
CA GLY A 75 10.59 5.72 -2.81
C GLY A 75 11.49 6.82 -2.23
N GLU A 76 10.99 8.04 -2.14
CA GLU A 76 11.82 9.21 -1.81
C GLU A 76 11.97 9.46 -0.30
N TYR A 77 11.00 9.03 0.54
CA TYR A 77 10.99 9.36 1.97
C TYR A 77 10.66 8.22 2.94
N PRO A 78 11.01 6.94 2.69
CA PRO A 78 10.69 5.84 3.61
C PRO A 78 11.30 6.03 5.00
N ARG A 79 12.48 6.68 5.12
CA ARG A 79 13.10 7.02 6.42
C ARG A 79 12.21 7.94 7.26
N ALA A 80 11.53 8.89 6.63
CA ALA A 80 10.58 9.75 7.31
C ALA A 80 9.36 8.96 7.80
N ILE A 81 8.87 8.03 6.98
CA ILE A 81 7.75 7.14 7.32
C ILE A 81 8.11 6.24 8.52
N GLU A 82 9.30 5.63 8.52
CA GLU A 82 9.83 4.88 9.67
C GLU A 82 9.82 5.74 10.95
N ALA A 83 10.34 6.97 10.86
CA ALA A 83 10.43 7.88 12.01
C ALA A 83 9.03 8.26 12.55
N LEU A 84 8.01 8.31 11.70
CA LEU A 84 6.62 8.59 12.10
C LEU A 84 5.90 7.39 12.72
N GLY A 85 6.55 6.22 12.76
CA GLY A 85 6.07 5.07 13.52
C GLY A 85 5.39 3.98 12.72
N PHE A 86 5.53 4.00 11.41
CA PHE A 86 5.08 2.89 10.57
C PHE A 86 5.99 1.66 10.74
N GLY A 87 5.40 0.48 10.72
CA GLY A 87 6.10 -0.80 10.72
C GLY A 87 6.50 -1.29 9.33
N HIS A 88 5.89 -0.76 8.27
CA HIS A 88 6.30 -0.97 6.87
C HIS A 88 5.80 0.17 5.98
N ALA A 89 6.40 0.30 4.81
CA ALA A 89 5.92 1.19 3.76
C ALA A 89 5.83 0.45 2.43
N GLU A 90 4.72 0.64 1.72
CA GLU A 90 4.58 0.20 0.34
C GLU A 90 4.78 1.41 -0.58
N VAL A 91 5.90 1.42 -1.31
CA VAL A 91 6.24 2.47 -2.28
C VAL A 91 5.71 2.11 -3.67
N GLY A 92 5.47 3.10 -4.50
CA GLY A 92 4.87 2.91 -5.83
C GLY A 92 3.39 3.35 -5.87
N THR A 93 2.61 2.96 -6.86
CA THR A 93 2.90 1.98 -7.92
C THR A 93 3.89 2.57 -8.91
N VAL A 94 4.91 1.79 -9.21
CA VAL A 94 5.93 2.13 -10.19
C VAL A 94 5.74 1.29 -11.48
N THR A 95 6.13 1.88 -12.61
CA THR A 95 6.18 1.24 -13.93
C THR A 95 7.63 1.21 -14.42
N PRO A 96 8.00 0.38 -15.41
CA PRO A 96 9.38 0.35 -15.91
C PRO A 96 9.89 1.74 -16.26
N GLU A 97 9.18 2.39 -17.17
CA GLU A 97 9.40 3.78 -17.57
C GLU A 97 8.52 4.73 -16.75
N GLY A 98 9.02 5.95 -16.52
CA GLY A 98 8.24 7.01 -15.87
C GLY A 98 7.06 7.47 -16.71
N GLN A 99 5.95 7.82 -16.05
CA GLN A 99 4.77 8.36 -16.72
C GLN A 99 4.10 9.46 -15.93
N LEU A 100 3.51 10.44 -16.65
CA LEU A 100 2.87 11.60 -16.03
C LEU A 100 1.54 11.29 -15.34
N GLY A 101 0.93 10.15 -15.68
CA GLY A 101 -0.41 9.78 -15.23
C GLY A 101 -1.51 10.52 -15.99
N ASN A 102 -2.70 10.61 -15.38
CA ASN A 102 -3.85 11.26 -16.00
C ASN A 102 -3.79 12.79 -15.86
N PRO A 103 -4.50 13.56 -16.73
CA PRO A 103 -4.60 15.02 -16.60
C PRO A 103 -5.16 15.48 -15.26
N ARG A 104 -4.72 16.65 -14.81
CA ARG A 104 -5.28 17.36 -13.63
C ARG A 104 -6.58 18.11 -14.01
N PRO A 105 -7.54 18.28 -13.04
CA PRO A 105 -7.50 17.79 -11.65
C PRO A 105 -7.78 16.29 -11.58
N ARG A 106 -7.09 15.59 -10.70
CA ARG A 106 -7.14 14.12 -10.57
C ARG A 106 -7.13 13.61 -9.12
N LEU A 107 -7.23 14.51 -8.15
CA LEU A 107 -7.36 14.21 -6.73
C LEU A 107 -8.40 15.15 -6.12
N PHE A 108 -9.38 14.58 -5.40
CA PHE A 108 -10.51 15.30 -4.83
C PHE A 108 -10.69 14.88 -3.37
N ARG A 109 -10.84 15.86 -2.47
CA ARG A 109 -11.16 15.62 -1.07
C ARG A 109 -12.64 15.73 -0.83
N LEU A 110 -13.17 14.82 -0.03
CA LEU A 110 -14.56 14.78 0.42
C LEU A 110 -14.57 14.87 1.95
N PRO A 111 -14.47 16.07 2.52
CA PRO A 111 -14.32 16.24 3.97
C PRO A 111 -15.48 15.68 4.77
N GLU A 112 -16.71 15.84 4.29
CA GLU A 112 -17.94 15.36 4.94
C GLU A 112 -17.97 13.82 5.02
N ASP A 113 -17.46 13.16 3.97
CA ASP A 113 -17.38 11.70 3.89
C ASP A 113 -16.06 11.14 4.48
N LYS A 114 -15.15 11.99 4.95
CA LYS A 114 -13.76 11.63 5.31
C LYS A 114 -13.07 10.77 4.24
N ALA A 115 -13.28 11.10 3.00
CA ALA A 115 -12.91 10.30 1.83
C ALA A 115 -12.09 11.12 0.82
N LEU A 116 -11.50 10.38 -0.13
CA LEU A 116 -10.80 10.92 -1.29
C LEU A 116 -11.27 10.19 -2.55
N ILE A 117 -11.38 10.94 -3.65
CA ILE A 117 -11.48 10.35 -4.99
C ILE A 117 -10.19 10.69 -5.74
N ASN A 118 -9.58 9.67 -6.38
CA ASN A 118 -8.41 9.87 -7.21
C ASN A 118 -8.56 9.18 -8.57
N ARG A 119 -7.94 9.80 -9.57
CA ARG A 119 -7.74 9.25 -10.92
C ARG A 119 -6.30 9.50 -11.38
N MET A 120 -5.33 9.19 -10.52
CA MET A 120 -3.92 9.54 -10.71
C MET A 120 -3.29 8.87 -11.94
N GLY A 121 -3.61 7.60 -12.24
CA GLY A 121 -3.10 6.88 -13.40
C GLY A 121 -1.63 6.52 -13.30
N PHE A 122 -1.16 6.10 -12.12
CA PHE A 122 0.21 5.67 -11.84
C PHE A 122 1.29 6.68 -12.27
N ASN A 123 1.10 7.97 -11.94
CA ASN A 123 2.18 8.93 -12.14
C ASN A 123 3.39 8.57 -11.27
N ASN A 124 4.53 8.33 -11.91
CA ASN A 124 5.78 7.93 -11.28
C ASN A 124 6.98 8.25 -12.19
N LYS A 125 8.20 8.16 -11.66
CA LYS A 125 9.45 8.49 -12.35
C LYS A 125 10.13 7.30 -13.03
N GLY A 126 9.56 6.10 -12.91
CA GLY A 126 10.12 4.85 -13.42
C GLY A 126 10.93 4.07 -12.39
N SER A 127 11.14 2.77 -12.67
CA SER A 127 11.79 1.84 -11.76
C SER A 127 13.26 2.20 -11.47
N GLU A 128 14.02 2.69 -12.44
CA GLU A 128 15.40 3.16 -12.26
C GLU A 128 15.49 4.36 -11.32
N ALA A 129 14.57 5.32 -11.43
CA ALA A 129 14.54 6.47 -10.54
C ALA A 129 14.21 6.06 -9.09
N MET A 130 13.29 5.09 -8.92
CA MET A 130 12.97 4.52 -7.60
C MET A 130 14.16 3.75 -7.02
N LEU A 131 14.86 2.94 -7.83
CA LEU A 131 16.08 2.24 -7.41
C LEU A 131 17.11 3.22 -6.83
N ASN A 132 17.38 4.30 -7.56
CA ASN A 132 18.32 5.35 -7.14
C ASN A 132 17.84 6.04 -5.84
N ALA A 133 16.54 6.34 -5.74
CA ALA A 133 15.97 6.98 -4.56
C ALA A 133 16.09 6.09 -3.31
N LEU A 134 15.71 4.81 -3.40
CA LEU A 134 15.81 3.86 -2.29
C LEU A 134 17.25 3.61 -1.88
N SER A 135 18.16 3.38 -2.84
CA SER A 135 19.58 3.14 -2.59
C SER A 135 20.25 4.31 -1.86
N LYS A 136 19.85 5.54 -2.19
CA LYS A 136 20.38 6.75 -1.57
C LYS A 136 19.75 7.05 -0.22
N ASN A 137 18.42 7.03 -0.14
CA ASN A 137 17.69 7.57 1.00
C ASN A 137 17.41 6.52 2.08
N TYR A 138 17.23 5.26 1.70
CA TYR A 138 16.84 4.18 2.60
C TYR A 138 17.34 2.83 2.12
N PRO A 139 18.68 2.60 2.04
CA PRO A 139 19.25 1.39 1.44
C PRO A 139 18.92 0.13 2.21
N LYS A 140 18.66 -0.97 1.49
CA LYS A 140 18.46 -2.31 2.06
C LYS A 140 19.66 -2.70 2.94
N GLY A 141 19.41 -3.42 4.03
CA GLY A 141 20.43 -3.81 5.01
C GLY A 141 20.77 -2.75 6.07
N LYS A 142 20.29 -1.50 5.90
CA LYS A 142 20.37 -0.44 6.92
C LYS A 142 19.00 0.03 7.41
N ARG A 143 17.95 -0.64 6.97
CA ARG A 143 16.55 -0.35 7.29
C ARG A 143 16.16 -0.95 8.63
N ARG A 144 15.22 -0.29 9.31
CA ARG A 144 14.56 -0.82 10.50
C ARG A 144 13.13 -1.27 10.22
N MET A 145 12.63 -0.94 9.06
CA MET A 145 11.27 -1.19 8.59
C MET A 145 11.35 -1.78 7.18
N PRO A 146 10.65 -2.89 6.87
CA PRO A 146 10.56 -3.40 5.51
C PRO A 146 9.91 -2.42 4.54
N VAL A 147 10.41 -2.41 3.31
CA VAL A 147 9.85 -1.63 2.19
C VAL A 147 9.35 -2.58 1.12
N GLY A 148 8.03 -2.59 0.92
CA GLY A 148 7.41 -3.25 -0.21
C GLY A 148 7.42 -2.37 -1.45
N VAL A 149 7.64 -2.97 -2.59
CA VAL A 149 7.56 -2.28 -3.88
C VAL A 149 6.30 -2.73 -4.62
N ASN A 150 5.41 -1.78 -4.84
CA ASN A 150 4.18 -1.99 -5.60
C ASN A 150 4.46 -1.72 -7.08
N ILE A 151 4.33 -2.75 -7.92
CA ILE A 151 4.59 -2.71 -9.36
C ILE A 151 3.31 -2.83 -10.16
N GLY A 152 3.28 -2.18 -11.32
CA GLY A 152 2.11 -2.17 -12.18
C GLY A 152 2.45 -1.95 -13.65
N LYS A 153 1.46 -2.19 -14.51
CA LYS A 153 1.55 -1.97 -15.95
C LYS A 153 1.49 -0.48 -16.29
N ALA A 154 2.34 -0.03 -17.21
CA ALA A 154 2.27 1.31 -17.76
C ALA A 154 0.98 1.52 -18.57
N LYS A 155 0.56 2.78 -18.70
CA LYS A 155 -0.68 3.13 -19.40
C LYS A 155 -0.60 2.80 -20.89
N ILE A 156 0.57 2.98 -21.49
CA ILE A 156 0.80 2.78 -22.94
C ILE A 156 0.98 1.31 -23.32
N THR A 157 1.34 0.45 -22.37
CA THR A 157 1.61 -0.97 -22.63
C THR A 157 0.28 -1.70 -22.88
N PRO A 158 0.13 -2.45 -23.97
CA PRO A 158 -1.03 -3.30 -24.21
C PRO A 158 -1.22 -4.35 -23.12
N LEU A 159 -2.43 -4.90 -22.99
CA LEU A 159 -2.75 -5.87 -21.94
C LEU A 159 -1.95 -7.16 -22.10
N GLU A 160 -1.80 -7.63 -23.31
CA GLU A 160 -1.05 -8.83 -23.72
C GLU A 160 0.45 -8.73 -23.43
N GLU A 161 0.98 -7.52 -23.32
CA GLU A 161 2.39 -7.25 -22.98
C GLU A 161 2.60 -6.88 -21.51
N ALA A 162 1.53 -6.89 -20.70
CA ALA A 162 1.59 -6.47 -19.30
C ALA A 162 2.68 -7.17 -18.50
N VAL A 163 2.87 -8.47 -18.71
CA VAL A 163 3.90 -9.30 -18.04
C VAL A 163 5.29 -8.66 -18.15
N ASN A 164 5.63 -8.10 -19.30
CA ASN A 164 6.95 -7.49 -19.54
C ASN A 164 7.20 -6.31 -18.59
N ASP A 165 6.21 -5.46 -18.35
CA ASP A 165 6.32 -4.32 -17.43
C ASP A 165 6.56 -4.77 -15.98
N TYR A 166 5.79 -5.77 -15.52
CA TYR A 166 5.95 -6.27 -14.16
C TYR A 166 7.32 -6.92 -13.95
N VAL A 167 7.76 -7.76 -14.91
CA VAL A 167 9.07 -8.43 -14.85
C VAL A 167 10.21 -7.42 -14.93
N ALA A 168 10.11 -6.39 -15.79
CA ALA A 168 11.12 -5.35 -15.90
C ALA A 168 11.28 -4.57 -14.60
N SER A 169 10.15 -4.08 -14.01
CA SER A 169 10.17 -3.38 -12.73
C SER A 169 10.67 -4.26 -11.60
N PHE A 170 10.27 -5.54 -11.57
CA PHE A 170 10.77 -6.52 -10.59
C PHE A 170 12.28 -6.65 -10.66
N ARG A 171 12.85 -6.88 -11.87
CA ARG A 171 14.30 -7.03 -12.08
C ARG A 171 15.08 -5.82 -11.60
N THR A 172 14.62 -4.63 -11.97
CA THR A 172 15.29 -3.38 -11.60
C THR A 172 15.32 -3.18 -10.09
N LEU A 173 14.25 -3.53 -9.37
CA LEU A 173 14.06 -3.17 -7.97
C LEU A 173 14.37 -4.30 -6.97
N ALA A 174 14.68 -5.52 -7.46
CA ALA A 174 14.86 -6.71 -6.63
C ALA A 174 15.92 -6.54 -5.54
N ASP A 175 16.98 -5.76 -5.76
CA ASP A 175 18.03 -5.56 -4.76
C ASP A 175 17.63 -4.56 -3.66
N GLN A 176 16.60 -3.75 -3.88
CA GLN A 176 16.13 -2.76 -2.93
C GLN A 176 14.77 -3.09 -2.31
N ALA A 177 13.96 -3.97 -2.89
CA ALA A 177 12.71 -4.41 -2.29
C ALA A 177 12.93 -5.42 -1.17
N ASP A 178 12.10 -5.36 -0.13
CA ASP A 178 12.01 -6.43 0.88
C ASP A 178 10.89 -7.41 0.51
N TYR A 179 9.81 -6.94 -0.12
CA TYR A 179 8.75 -7.72 -0.74
C TYR A 179 8.19 -7.00 -1.97
N PHE A 180 7.46 -7.70 -2.82
CA PHE A 180 6.78 -7.11 -3.97
C PHE A 180 5.27 -7.24 -3.86
N THR A 181 4.57 -6.19 -4.30
CA THR A 181 3.10 -6.21 -4.49
C THR A 181 2.77 -6.06 -5.96
N ILE A 182 2.10 -7.06 -6.50
CA ILE A 182 1.58 -7.07 -7.87
C ILE A 182 0.24 -6.33 -7.87
N ASN A 183 0.18 -5.16 -8.50
CA ASN A 183 -1.01 -4.31 -8.49
C ASN A 183 -1.79 -4.42 -9.79
N ILE A 184 -2.86 -5.22 -9.77
CA ILE A 184 -3.79 -5.41 -10.89
C ILE A 184 -5.15 -4.75 -10.64
N SER A 185 -5.26 -3.91 -9.61
CA SER A 185 -6.54 -3.47 -9.06
C SER A 185 -6.86 -1.99 -9.23
N SER A 186 -5.97 -1.18 -9.84
CA SER A 186 -6.24 0.24 -10.04
C SER A 186 -7.37 0.46 -11.04
N PRO A 187 -8.38 1.27 -10.70
CA PRO A 187 -9.44 1.62 -11.64
C PRO A 187 -9.03 2.72 -12.62
N ASN A 188 -7.85 3.28 -12.49
CA ASN A 188 -7.41 4.50 -13.17
C ASN A 188 -6.44 4.23 -14.34
N THR A 189 -6.14 2.96 -14.61
CA THR A 189 -5.35 2.48 -15.73
C THR A 189 -6.23 1.57 -16.59
N GLN A 190 -6.38 1.92 -17.86
CA GLN A 190 -7.27 1.20 -18.79
C GLN A 190 -6.88 -0.28 -18.90
N GLY A 191 -7.86 -1.16 -18.84
CA GLY A 191 -7.69 -2.62 -18.97
C GLY A 191 -6.97 -3.30 -17.80
N LEU A 192 -6.43 -2.55 -16.82
CA LEU A 192 -5.64 -3.16 -15.75
C LEU A 192 -6.43 -4.17 -14.92
N ARG A 193 -7.71 -3.88 -14.66
CA ARG A 193 -8.58 -4.78 -13.89
C ARG A 193 -8.96 -6.05 -14.66
N ASP A 194 -8.79 -6.06 -15.97
CA ASP A 194 -9.03 -7.25 -16.80
C ASP A 194 -7.98 -8.33 -16.50
N LEU A 195 -6.81 -7.94 -15.96
CA LEU A 195 -5.79 -8.86 -15.43
C LEU A 195 -6.27 -9.65 -14.20
N GLN A 196 -7.38 -9.29 -13.59
CA GLN A 196 -7.98 -10.06 -12.49
C GLN A 196 -8.76 -11.29 -13.02
N GLY A 197 -9.02 -11.38 -14.33
CA GLY A 197 -9.60 -12.58 -14.96
C GLY A 197 -8.61 -13.76 -14.90
N ALA A 198 -9.11 -14.94 -14.53
CA ALA A 198 -8.31 -16.11 -14.14
C ALA A 198 -7.17 -16.46 -15.12
N ALA A 199 -7.42 -16.42 -16.43
CA ALA A 199 -6.42 -16.80 -17.45
C ALA A 199 -5.22 -15.84 -17.47
N TYR A 200 -5.48 -14.52 -17.56
CA TYR A 200 -4.43 -13.51 -17.54
C TYR A 200 -3.69 -13.46 -16.20
N LEU A 201 -4.44 -13.65 -15.11
CA LEU A 201 -3.88 -13.64 -13.76
C LEU A 201 -2.84 -14.75 -13.58
N TYR A 202 -3.19 -15.97 -13.95
CA TYR A 202 -2.29 -17.11 -13.79
C TYR A 202 -0.97 -16.90 -14.54
N ASP A 203 -1.02 -16.54 -15.81
CA ASP A 203 0.17 -16.33 -16.65
C ASP A 203 1.06 -15.22 -16.12
N LEU A 204 0.45 -14.10 -15.68
CA LEU A 204 1.17 -12.98 -15.08
C LEU A 204 1.89 -13.41 -13.79
N LEU A 205 1.15 -14.02 -12.85
CA LEU A 205 1.69 -14.39 -11.56
C LEU A 205 2.73 -15.51 -11.67
N GLN A 206 2.53 -16.49 -12.54
CA GLN A 206 3.49 -17.55 -12.83
C GLN A 206 4.81 -16.98 -13.39
N SER A 207 4.72 -16.01 -14.31
CA SER A 207 5.88 -15.37 -14.93
C SER A 207 6.71 -14.61 -13.89
N ILE A 208 6.05 -13.82 -13.02
CA ILE A 208 6.74 -13.06 -11.95
C ILE A 208 7.37 -14.03 -10.94
N ARG A 209 6.66 -15.09 -10.55
CA ARG A 209 7.20 -16.12 -9.65
C ARG A 209 8.42 -16.82 -10.27
N GLY A 210 8.32 -17.18 -11.54
CA GLY A 210 9.44 -17.80 -12.27
C GLY A 210 10.68 -16.91 -12.29
N GLU A 211 10.52 -15.62 -12.55
CA GLU A 211 11.59 -14.63 -12.51
C GLU A 211 12.19 -14.50 -11.10
N ASN A 212 11.34 -14.43 -10.05
CA ASN A 212 11.78 -14.34 -8.67
C ASN A 212 12.64 -15.54 -8.26
N LEU A 213 12.19 -16.75 -8.56
CA LEU A 213 12.94 -17.98 -8.29
C LEU A 213 14.26 -18.05 -9.08
N SER A 214 14.25 -17.62 -10.34
CA SER A 214 15.45 -17.58 -11.20
C SER A 214 16.50 -16.63 -10.64
N GLN A 215 16.10 -15.41 -10.24
CA GLN A 215 17.02 -14.45 -9.63
C GLN A 215 17.52 -14.91 -8.26
N ALA A 216 16.67 -15.46 -7.42
CA ALA A 216 17.03 -16.00 -6.12
C ALA A 216 18.12 -17.06 -6.25
N LYS A 217 17.91 -18.03 -7.15
CA LYS A 217 18.91 -19.09 -7.47
C LYS A 217 20.22 -18.51 -7.99
N LYS A 218 20.16 -17.55 -8.92
CA LYS A 218 21.35 -16.91 -9.51
C LYS A 218 22.17 -16.15 -8.47
N LEU A 219 21.52 -15.52 -7.50
CA LEU A 219 22.15 -14.66 -6.49
C LEU A 219 22.42 -15.39 -5.16
N GLY A 220 22.05 -16.67 -5.04
CA GLY A 220 22.23 -17.46 -3.83
C GLY A 220 21.49 -16.90 -2.61
N ARG A 221 20.28 -16.37 -2.82
CA ARG A 221 19.41 -15.79 -1.76
C ARG A 221 18.01 -16.40 -1.81
N ASP A 222 17.25 -16.20 -0.74
CA ASP A 222 15.84 -16.56 -0.75
C ASP A 222 15.05 -15.68 -1.76
N PRO A 223 13.98 -16.23 -2.38
CA PRO A 223 13.08 -15.44 -3.21
C PRO A 223 12.37 -14.36 -2.39
N HIS A 224 12.03 -13.26 -3.02
CA HIS A 224 11.25 -12.21 -2.36
C HIS A 224 9.82 -12.68 -2.08
N PRO A 225 9.22 -12.27 -0.96
CA PRO A 225 7.79 -12.42 -0.76
C PRO A 225 7.00 -11.69 -1.85
N LEU A 226 6.00 -12.37 -2.42
CA LEU A 226 5.13 -11.85 -3.47
C LEU A 226 3.70 -11.74 -2.96
N LEU A 227 3.13 -10.55 -3.01
CA LEU A 227 1.76 -10.26 -2.61
C LEU A 227 0.94 -9.77 -3.80
N LEU A 228 -0.35 -10.08 -3.81
CA LEU A 228 -1.29 -9.57 -4.82
C LEU A 228 -2.22 -8.53 -4.21
N LYS A 229 -2.40 -7.36 -4.85
CA LYS A 229 -3.36 -6.33 -4.41
C LYS A 229 -4.60 -6.32 -5.27
N ILE A 230 -5.76 -6.58 -4.64
CA ILE A 230 -7.05 -6.75 -5.30
C ILE A 230 -7.98 -5.54 -5.14
N ALA A 231 -8.97 -5.46 -6.05
CA ALA A 231 -10.03 -4.46 -5.99
C ALA A 231 -11.15 -4.87 -5.02
N PRO A 232 -11.84 -3.91 -4.38
CA PRO A 232 -12.99 -4.23 -3.54
C PRO A 232 -14.26 -4.55 -4.33
N ASP A 233 -14.27 -4.24 -5.64
CA ASP A 233 -15.44 -4.36 -6.50
C ASP A 233 -15.67 -5.78 -7.05
N LEU A 234 -14.77 -6.71 -6.75
CA LEU A 234 -14.85 -8.12 -7.14
C LEU A 234 -16.05 -8.82 -6.48
N THR A 235 -16.68 -9.72 -7.19
CA THR A 235 -17.60 -10.71 -6.63
C THR A 235 -16.83 -11.73 -5.79
N PHE A 236 -17.49 -12.42 -4.86
CA PHE A 236 -16.82 -13.45 -4.08
C PHE A 236 -16.36 -14.64 -4.94
N LYS A 237 -17.07 -14.94 -6.06
CA LYS A 237 -16.62 -15.94 -7.02
C LYS A 237 -15.27 -15.56 -7.65
N GLU A 238 -15.11 -14.30 -8.07
CA GLU A 238 -13.83 -13.81 -8.60
C GLU A 238 -12.73 -13.83 -7.53
N VAL A 239 -13.09 -13.57 -6.27
CA VAL A 239 -12.15 -13.69 -5.14
C VAL A 239 -11.71 -15.15 -4.96
N ASP A 240 -12.60 -16.14 -5.07
CA ASP A 240 -12.26 -17.57 -5.01
C ASP A 240 -11.28 -17.97 -6.11
N GLU A 241 -11.54 -17.52 -7.35
CA GLU A 241 -10.66 -17.77 -8.51
C GLU A 241 -9.26 -17.19 -8.26
N ILE A 242 -9.17 -15.96 -7.76
CA ILE A 242 -7.89 -15.31 -7.41
C ILE A 242 -7.17 -16.07 -6.28
N VAL A 243 -7.88 -16.40 -5.21
CA VAL A 243 -7.30 -17.13 -4.07
C VAL A 243 -6.79 -18.50 -4.51
N GLY A 244 -7.54 -19.20 -5.37
CA GLY A 244 -7.10 -20.48 -5.95
C GLY A 244 -5.76 -20.36 -6.66
N VAL A 245 -5.59 -19.34 -7.53
CA VAL A 245 -4.32 -19.09 -8.25
C VAL A 245 -3.18 -18.74 -7.26
N LEU A 246 -3.46 -17.92 -6.23
CA LEU A 246 -2.44 -17.56 -5.24
C LEU A 246 -1.93 -18.78 -4.45
N LEU A 247 -2.83 -19.67 -4.05
CA LEU A 247 -2.48 -20.89 -3.33
C LEU A 247 -1.71 -21.87 -4.22
N GLU A 248 -2.16 -22.07 -5.46
CA GLU A 248 -1.48 -22.94 -6.44
C GLU A 248 -0.06 -22.46 -6.74
N LEU A 249 0.10 -21.15 -6.97
CA LEU A 249 1.40 -20.55 -7.25
C LEU A 249 2.22 -20.25 -5.98
N ASN A 250 1.73 -20.59 -4.78
CA ASN A 250 2.36 -20.31 -3.48
C ASN A 250 2.79 -18.84 -3.34
N TYR A 251 1.88 -17.91 -3.56
CA TYR A 251 2.06 -16.52 -3.20
C TYR A 251 2.00 -16.33 -1.70
N ASP A 252 2.79 -15.39 -1.17
CA ASP A 252 2.98 -15.25 0.28
C ASP A 252 1.84 -14.52 0.96
N GLY A 253 1.01 -13.75 0.22
CA GLY A 253 -0.10 -13.03 0.81
C GLY A 253 -0.93 -12.22 -0.18
N ILE A 254 -1.95 -11.57 0.36
CA ILE A 254 -2.88 -10.75 -0.40
C ILE A 254 -3.11 -9.39 0.29
N ILE A 255 -3.26 -8.31 -0.49
CA ILE A 255 -3.63 -6.98 0.01
C ILE A 255 -5.07 -6.67 -0.37
N ALA A 256 -5.92 -6.59 0.61
CA ALA A 256 -7.35 -6.31 0.47
C ALA A 256 -7.74 -5.04 1.25
N THR A 257 -8.09 -3.93 0.55
CA THR A 257 -8.33 -3.75 -0.87
C THR A 257 -7.76 -2.43 -1.42
N ASN A 258 -7.75 -2.29 -2.74
CA ASN A 258 -7.55 -1.01 -3.41
C ASN A 258 -8.81 -0.13 -3.26
N THR A 259 -8.90 0.96 -4.03
CA THR A 259 -10.05 1.89 -4.09
C THR A 259 -11.21 1.32 -4.90
N THR A 260 -12.44 1.76 -4.60
CA THR A 260 -13.66 1.35 -5.32
C THR A 260 -14.09 2.36 -6.38
N ILE A 261 -14.73 1.87 -7.43
CA ILE A 261 -15.46 2.70 -8.40
C ILE A 261 -16.92 2.94 -8.00
N GLN A 262 -17.40 2.19 -7.02
CA GLN A 262 -18.77 2.35 -6.52
C GLN A 262 -18.92 3.67 -5.75
N ARG A 263 -20.13 4.18 -5.74
CA ARG A 263 -20.51 5.39 -4.99
C ARG A 263 -21.68 5.07 -4.07
N PRO A 264 -21.55 5.27 -2.76
CA PRO A 264 -22.69 5.15 -1.86
C PRO A 264 -23.74 6.24 -2.13
N ARG A 265 -25.01 5.93 -1.84
CA ARG A 265 -26.09 6.92 -1.95
C ARG A 265 -25.83 8.09 -1.01
N GLY A 266 -26.07 9.32 -1.49
CA GLY A 266 -25.90 10.54 -0.71
C GLY A 266 -24.47 11.05 -0.61
N MET A 267 -23.50 10.45 -1.33
CA MET A 267 -22.15 10.98 -1.35
C MET A 267 -22.08 12.38 -1.95
N SER A 268 -21.23 13.23 -1.40
CA SER A 268 -21.11 14.65 -1.76
C SER A 268 -20.52 14.90 -3.17
N SER A 269 -20.02 13.85 -3.86
CA SER A 269 -19.37 13.99 -5.17
C SER A 269 -19.69 12.85 -6.13
N THR A 270 -19.86 13.21 -7.42
CA THR A 270 -20.04 12.30 -8.57
C THR A 270 -18.77 12.14 -9.41
N GLU A 271 -17.62 12.67 -8.95
CA GLU A 271 -16.35 12.58 -9.66
C GLU A 271 -15.95 11.14 -9.98
N LYS A 272 -15.42 10.93 -11.19
CA LYS A 272 -14.90 9.63 -11.63
C LYS A 272 -13.55 9.35 -11.00
N GLY A 273 -13.27 8.06 -10.73
CA GLY A 273 -11.99 7.60 -10.18
C GLY A 273 -12.19 6.65 -9.01
N GLY A 274 -11.11 6.26 -8.36
CA GLY A 274 -11.12 5.39 -7.19
C GLY A 274 -11.47 6.15 -5.92
N LEU A 275 -12.51 5.71 -5.21
CA LEU A 275 -12.91 6.22 -3.91
C LEU A 275 -12.14 5.48 -2.81
N SER A 276 -11.56 6.21 -1.87
CA SER A 276 -10.87 5.72 -0.67
C SER A 276 -11.30 6.47 0.58
N GLY A 277 -11.22 5.81 1.74
CA GLY A 277 -11.69 6.37 3.02
C GLY A 277 -13.19 6.20 3.24
N GLY A 278 -13.65 6.63 4.42
CA GLY A 278 -15.05 6.54 4.83
C GLY A 278 -15.54 5.12 5.14
N ASP A 279 -16.73 5.05 5.73
CA ASP A 279 -17.34 3.82 6.23
C ASP A 279 -17.70 2.83 5.12
N PHE A 280 -18.05 3.34 3.93
CA PHE A 280 -18.45 2.49 2.82
C PHE A 280 -17.31 1.55 2.41
N ILE A 281 -16.10 2.09 2.19
CA ILE A 281 -14.95 1.27 1.82
C ILE A 281 -14.47 0.40 2.99
N ARG A 282 -14.63 0.89 4.25
CA ARG A 282 -14.30 0.12 5.45
C ARG A 282 -15.09 -1.18 5.50
N LYS A 283 -16.43 -1.10 5.41
CA LYS A 283 -17.32 -2.26 5.44
C LYS A 283 -17.00 -3.23 4.31
N ARG A 284 -16.94 -2.74 3.07
CA ARG A 284 -16.67 -3.60 1.91
C ARG A 284 -15.32 -4.30 1.99
N SER A 285 -14.27 -3.58 2.42
CA SER A 285 -12.95 -4.18 2.61
C SER A 285 -12.96 -5.23 3.73
N ASN A 286 -13.67 -4.99 4.85
CA ASN A 286 -13.82 -5.96 5.93
C ASN A 286 -14.55 -7.23 5.45
N ASP A 287 -15.61 -7.08 4.63
CA ASP A 287 -16.33 -8.23 4.06
C ASP A 287 -15.41 -9.08 3.19
N VAL A 288 -14.60 -8.45 2.32
CA VAL A 288 -13.63 -9.16 1.46
C VAL A 288 -12.56 -9.86 2.29
N ILE A 289 -12.00 -9.18 3.30
CA ILE A 289 -10.98 -9.74 4.20
C ILE A 289 -11.55 -10.97 4.93
N ASN A 290 -12.73 -10.84 5.53
CA ASN A 290 -13.36 -11.93 6.27
C ASN A 290 -13.69 -13.13 5.37
N TYR A 291 -14.11 -12.86 4.14
CA TYR A 291 -14.35 -13.90 3.16
C TYR A 291 -13.06 -14.67 2.83
N ILE A 292 -11.97 -13.96 2.49
CA ILE A 292 -10.67 -14.59 2.19
C ILE A 292 -10.14 -15.36 3.39
N TYR A 293 -10.21 -14.79 4.59
CA TYR A 293 -9.76 -15.45 5.82
C TYR A 293 -10.47 -16.77 6.04
N LYS A 294 -11.81 -16.81 5.88
CA LYS A 294 -12.59 -18.02 5.99
C LYS A 294 -12.31 -19.04 4.89
N ALA A 295 -12.24 -18.57 3.63
CA ALA A 295 -12.00 -19.43 2.48
C ALA A 295 -10.61 -20.09 2.52
N THR A 296 -9.63 -19.45 3.15
CA THR A 296 -8.27 -19.97 3.29
C THR A 296 -7.97 -20.57 4.67
N GLU A 297 -8.95 -20.60 5.58
CA GLU A 297 -8.75 -21.00 6.97
C GLU A 297 -7.60 -20.23 7.63
N GLY A 298 -7.41 -18.95 7.27
CA GLY A 298 -6.31 -18.11 7.74
C GLY A 298 -4.92 -18.47 7.20
N LYS A 299 -4.81 -19.41 6.25
CA LYS A 299 -3.51 -19.86 5.71
C LYS A 299 -2.86 -18.85 4.78
N LEU A 300 -3.64 -17.97 4.11
CA LEU A 300 -3.14 -16.90 3.28
C LEU A 300 -3.12 -15.59 4.08
N PRO A 301 -1.96 -15.06 4.47
CA PRO A 301 -1.87 -13.82 5.21
C PRO A 301 -2.45 -12.64 4.44
N ILE A 302 -3.17 -11.75 5.15
CA ILE A 302 -3.88 -10.61 4.55
C ILE A 302 -3.34 -9.29 5.12
N ILE A 303 -2.97 -8.36 4.25
CA ILE A 303 -2.79 -6.95 4.64
C ILE A 303 -4.09 -6.21 4.36
N GLY A 304 -4.75 -5.74 5.43
CA GLY A 304 -6.04 -5.06 5.35
C GLY A 304 -5.90 -3.57 5.03
N VAL A 305 -6.59 -3.09 3.98
CA VAL A 305 -6.55 -1.68 3.54
C VAL A 305 -7.96 -1.19 3.25
N GLY A 306 -8.27 0.05 3.65
CA GLY A 306 -9.51 0.74 3.29
C GLY A 306 -10.35 1.18 4.51
N GLY A 307 -10.61 2.48 4.59
CA GLY A 307 -11.48 3.08 5.60
C GLY A 307 -10.96 3.07 7.04
N ILE A 308 -9.65 2.96 7.24
CA ILE A 308 -9.03 3.02 8.57
C ILE A 308 -8.78 4.48 8.93
N ASP A 309 -9.61 5.06 9.79
CA ASP A 309 -9.53 6.45 10.27
C ASP A 309 -9.55 6.56 11.80
N SER A 310 -9.62 5.42 12.50
CA SER A 310 -9.59 5.34 13.96
C SER A 310 -8.97 4.01 14.44
N VAL A 311 -8.75 3.90 15.73
CA VAL A 311 -8.28 2.67 16.40
C VAL A 311 -9.31 1.55 16.25
N GLU A 312 -10.60 1.88 16.39
CA GLU A 312 -11.70 0.93 16.26
C GLU A 312 -11.74 0.36 14.83
N ALA A 313 -11.63 1.23 13.81
CA ALA A 313 -11.58 0.79 12.41
C ALA A 313 -10.36 -0.09 12.09
N ALA A 314 -9.23 0.16 12.74
CA ALA A 314 -8.05 -0.70 12.66
C ALA A 314 -8.30 -2.07 13.34
N GLY A 315 -8.95 -2.05 14.51
CA GLY A 315 -9.38 -3.27 15.22
C GLY A 315 -10.32 -4.13 14.38
N GLU A 316 -11.33 -3.52 13.77
CA GLU A 316 -12.26 -4.22 12.86
C GLU A 316 -11.56 -4.93 11.69
N LYS A 317 -10.45 -4.37 11.17
CA LYS A 317 -9.65 -5.01 10.12
C LYS A 317 -8.98 -6.29 10.62
N ILE A 318 -8.38 -6.23 11.82
CA ILE A 318 -7.75 -7.40 12.45
C ILE A 318 -8.81 -8.44 12.78
N ASP A 319 -9.93 -8.02 13.36
CA ASP A 319 -11.06 -8.91 13.72
C ASP A 319 -11.69 -9.58 12.48
N ALA A 320 -11.62 -8.93 11.30
CA ALA A 320 -12.02 -9.52 10.02
C ALA A 320 -11.02 -10.57 9.49
N GLY A 321 -9.82 -10.68 10.06
CA GLY A 321 -8.80 -11.67 9.68
C GLY A 321 -7.54 -11.08 9.05
N ALA A 322 -7.35 -9.76 9.04
CA ALA A 322 -6.12 -9.16 8.56
C ALA A 322 -4.95 -9.40 9.52
N SER A 323 -3.81 -9.85 9.01
CA SER A 323 -2.57 -10.01 9.78
C SER A 323 -1.87 -8.69 10.06
N MET A 324 -1.94 -7.76 9.10
CA MET A 324 -1.42 -6.38 9.17
C MET A 324 -2.40 -5.43 8.51
N ILE A 325 -2.18 -4.12 8.68
CA ILE A 325 -3.00 -3.08 8.07
C ILE A 325 -2.14 -2.04 7.34
N GLN A 326 -2.74 -1.39 6.33
CA GLN A 326 -2.15 -0.21 5.70
C GLN A 326 -3.13 0.96 5.72
N VAL A 327 -2.62 2.16 5.96
CA VAL A 327 -3.40 3.39 5.96
C VAL A 327 -2.97 4.32 4.82
N TYR A 328 -3.94 5.08 4.28
CA TYR A 328 -3.74 6.14 3.29
C TYR A 328 -4.59 7.36 3.64
N THR A 329 -5.89 7.31 3.35
CA THR A 329 -6.84 8.41 3.57
C THR A 329 -6.92 8.80 5.05
N GLY A 330 -7.00 7.81 5.97
CA GLY A 330 -7.02 8.09 7.40
C GLY A 330 -5.80 8.86 7.87
N TRP A 331 -4.60 8.56 7.34
CA TRP A 331 -3.39 9.31 7.67
C TRP A 331 -3.47 10.77 7.22
N ILE A 332 -4.05 11.06 6.03
CA ILE A 332 -4.26 12.43 5.54
C ILE A 332 -5.21 13.22 6.46
N TYR A 333 -6.24 12.58 7.00
CA TYR A 333 -7.22 13.23 7.87
C TYR A 333 -6.76 13.36 9.33
N ARG A 334 -6.03 12.35 9.85
CA ARG A 334 -5.59 12.25 11.26
C ARG A 334 -4.19 12.81 11.51
N GLY A 335 -3.35 12.88 10.46
CA GLY A 335 -2.03 13.48 10.50
C GLY A 335 -0.88 12.54 10.81
N PRO A 336 0.35 13.11 10.93
CA PRO A 336 1.58 12.35 10.86
C PRO A 336 1.78 11.31 11.98
N PHE A 337 1.17 11.50 13.14
CA PHE A 337 1.33 10.59 14.29
C PHE A 337 0.23 9.52 14.41
N PHE A 338 -0.66 9.44 13.44
CA PHE A 338 -1.75 8.47 13.46
C PHE A 338 -1.24 7.01 13.42
N ALA A 339 -0.17 6.74 12.68
CA ALA A 339 0.45 5.42 12.65
C ALA A 339 0.90 4.94 14.05
N ARG A 340 1.49 5.85 14.84
CA ARG A 340 1.86 5.58 16.23
C ARG A 340 0.65 5.22 17.09
N GLU A 341 -0.44 5.99 16.98
CA GLU A 341 -1.69 5.76 17.71
C GLU A 341 -2.21 4.34 17.45
N LEU A 342 -2.26 3.96 16.16
CA LEU A 342 -2.69 2.63 15.74
C LEU A 342 -1.74 1.53 16.22
N ALA A 343 -0.42 1.72 16.10
CA ALA A 343 0.57 0.73 16.50
C ALA A 343 0.50 0.42 18.01
N HIS A 344 0.30 1.45 18.83
CA HIS A 344 0.11 1.25 20.27
C HIS A 344 -1.19 0.51 20.61
N ALA A 345 -2.28 0.84 19.93
CA ALA A 345 -3.57 0.21 20.18
C ALA A 345 -3.62 -1.26 19.73
N LEU A 346 -2.95 -1.59 18.63
CA LEU A 346 -2.91 -2.97 18.12
C LEU A 346 -1.91 -3.87 18.86
N LYS A 347 -1.02 -3.32 19.68
CA LYS A 347 -0.11 -4.10 20.53
C LYS A 347 -0.89 -4.96 21.55
N SER A 348 -1.88 -4.38 22.21
CA SER A 348 -2.69 -5.05 23.23
C SER A 348 -3.61 -6.16 22.69
N LYS A 349 -3.95 -6.11 21.40
CA LYS A 349 -4.77 -7.15 20.76
C LYS A 349 -3.97 -8.38 20.29
N GLY A 350 -2.64 -8.35 20.34
CA GLY A 350 -1.79 -9.43 19.83
C GLY A 350 -1.52 -10.57 20.83
N GLU A 351 -1.86 -10.43 22.10
CA GLU A 351 -1.63 -11.45 23.13
C GLU A 351 -2.74 -12.52 23.17
N ASP A 352 -3.92 -12.26 22.59
CA ASP A 352 -5.08 -13.15 22.62
C ASP A 352 -5.25 -14.05 21.36
N TRP A 353 -4.28 -14.03 20.41
CA TRP A 353 -4.41 -14.67 19.09
C TRP A 353 -3.26 -15.64 18.75
N ILE A 354 -2.67 -16.32 19.75
CA ILE A 354 -1.74 -17.44 19.54
C ILE A 354 -2.42 -18.73 19.91
#